data_ea6e3c98afcfc59bee62cc9890fa5532
#
_entry.id   ea6e3c98afcfc59bee62cc9890fa5532
#
_cell.length_a   1.000
_cell.length_b   1.000
_cell.length_c   1.000
_cell.angle_alpha   90.00
_cell.angle_beta   90.00
_cell.angle_gamma   90.00
#
_symmetry.space_group_name_H-M   'P 1'
#
loop_
_entity.id
_entity.type
_entity.pdbx_description
1 polymer ?
#
loop_
_entity_poly.entity_id
_entity_poly.type
_entity_poly.pdbx_seq_one_letter_code
_entity_poly.pdbx_strand_id
1 'polypeptide(L)'
;MGIILSIIFVICILVVYDLCLSKYGLVCTDYTVKNSKIHTEIRIAQLTDLHNSIFGEDNKRLIKKVADQNPDMICITGDLLNMDINNVNIALNLISGLSKSCPVFISLGNHEMNYRYSDLNELIKKFEQAGATVLNFEFQDLKIKGETIRIGGLYGYNLQTANEACHDDEVEFLSNFQN
;
A
#
# COMPACT_ATOMS: atom_id res chain seq x y z
N MET A 1 -6.67 41.13 28.15
CA MET A 1 -7.26 40.77 26.84
C MET A 1 -6.19 40.43 25.82
N GLY A 2 -5.11 41.20 25.64
CA GLY A 2 -4.04 40.93 24.67
C GLY A 2 -3.31 39.58 24.85
N ILE A 3 -2.96 39.24 26.11
CA ILE A 3 -2.24 37.97 26.40
C ILE A 3 -3.10 36.74 26.01
N ILE A 4 -4.41 36.77 26.32
CA ILE A 4 -5.31 35.65 25.95
C ILE A 4 -5.42 35.51 24.45
N LEU A 5 -5.52 36.59 23.70
CA LEU A 5 -5.55 36.57 22.24
C LEU A 5 -4.25 36.02 21.64
N SER A 6 -3.10 36.39 22.23
CA SER A 6 -1.81 35.83 21.78
C SER A 6 -1.69 34.32 22.04
N ILE A 7 -2.18 33.84 23.18
CA ILE A 7 -2.20 32.40 23.49
C ILE A 7 -3.09 31.65 22.50
N ILE A 8 -4.30 32.15 22.25
CA ILE A 8 -5.22 31.54 21.27
C ILE A 8 -4.58 31.49 19.88
N PHE A 9 -3.93 32.56 19.44
CA PHE A 9 -3.24 32.61 18.14
C PHE A 9 -2.14 31.56 18.03
N VAL A 10 -1.31 31.40 19.07
CA VAL A 10 -0.26 30.36 19.09
C VAL A 10 -0.87 28.95 19.03
N ILE A 11 -1.94 28.70 19.79
CA ILE A 11 -2.63 27.41 19.76
C ILE A 11 -3.18 27.12 18.35
N CYS A 12 -3.80 28.11 17.71
CA CYS A 12 -4.29 27.95 16.33
C CYS A 12 -3.16 27.61 15.35
N ILE A 13 -2.01 28.24 15.46
CA ILE A 13 -0.83 27.92 14.63
C ILE A 13 -0.38 26.48 14.86
N LEU A 14 -0.27 26.05 16.11
CA LEU A 14 0.13 24.68 16.45
C LEU A 14 -0.85 23.64 15.91
N VAL A 15 -2.15 23.89 16.02
CA VAL A 15 -3.19 23.00 15.48
C VAL A 15 -3.10 22.94 13.94
N VAL A 16 -2.97 24.07 13.26
CA VAL A 16 -2.81 24.09 11.80
C VAL A 16 -1.53 23.37 11.38
N TYR A 17 -0.43 23.57 12.09
CA TYR A 17 0.82 22.88 11.83
C TYR A 17 0.68 21.36 12.00
N ASP A 18 0.05 20.90 13.07
CA ASP A 18 -0.20 19.48 13.33
C ASP A 18 -1.09 18.85 12.26
N LEU A 19 -2.18 19.53 11.86
CA LEU A 19 -3.05 19.11 10.77
C LEU A 19 -2.29 19.02 9.42
N CYS A 20 -1.40 19.97 9.15
CA CYS A 20 -0.57 19.91 7.95
C CYS A 20 0.42 18.74 8.00
N LEU A 21 1.07 18.50 9.13
CA LEU A 21 1.95 17.34 9.31
C LEU A 21 1.20 16.03 9.16
N SER A 22 0.03 15.92 9.77
CA SER A 22 -0.82 14.72 9.68
C SER A 22 -1.24 14.40 8.23
N LYS A 23 -1.55 15.43 7.46
CA LYS A 23 -2.03 15.26 6.07
C LYS A 23 -0.90 15.07 5.05
N TYR A 24 0.23 15.74 5.22
CA TYR A 24 1.31 15.81 4.22
C TYR A 24 2.64 15.23 4.71
N GLY A 25 2.71 14.84 5.98
CA GLY A 25 3.89 14.21 6.55
C GLY A 25 4.04 12.78 6.04
N LEU A 26 5.27 12.41 5.68
CA LEU A 26 5.64 11.04 5.36
C LEU A 26 6.52 10.50 6.48
N VAL A 27 5.99 9.60 7.27
CA VAL A 27 6.73 8.88 8.32
C VAL A 27 7.06 7.49 7.81
N CYS A 28 8.25 7.00 8.10
CA CYS A 28 8.62 5.61 7.90
C CYS A 28 8.67 4.94 9.27
N THR A 29 8.02 3.81 9.41
CA THR A 29 8.06 2.98 10.62
C THR A 29 8.74 1.67 10.28
N ASP A 30 9.76 1.30 11.03
CA ASP A 30 10.51 0.07 10.81
C ASP A 30 10.04 -1.04 11.74
N TYR A 31 9.78 -2.21 11.16
CA TYR A 31 9.49 -3.44 11.90
C TYR A 31 10.49 -4.52 11.50
N THR A 32 10.97 -5.27 12.46
CA THR A 32 11.86 -6.42 12.20
C THR A 32 11.15 -7.70 12.60
N VAL A 33 10.99 -8.61 11.63
CA VAL A 33 10.48 -9.96 11.84
C VAL A 33 11.62 -10.95 11.64
N LYS A 34 11.83 -11.86 12.59
CA LYS A 34 12.84 -12.90 12.49
C LYS A 34 12.18 -14.25 12.23
N ASN A 35 12.70 -14.99 11.26
CA ASN A 35 12.27 -16.34 10.94
C ASN A 35 13.50 -17.22 10.71
N SER A 36 13.52 -18.42 11.30
CA SER A 36 14.65 -19.36 11.19
C SER A 36 14.85 -19.94 9.79
N LYS A 37 13.87 -19.79 8.90
CA LYS A 37 13.95 -20.22 7.49
C LYS A 37 14.58 -19.18 6.58
N ILE A 38 14.78 -17.95 7.05
CA ILE A 38 15.35 -16.84 6.29
C ILE A 38 16.71 -16.49 6.87
N HIS A 39 17.73 -16.56 6.06
CA HIS A 39 19.12 -16.36 6.48
C HIS A 39 19.72 -15.04 6.02
N THR A 40 19.01 -14.33 5.11
CA THR A 40 19.46 -13.05 4.57
C THR A 40 18.44 -11.97 4.89
N GLU A 41 18.90 -10.77 5.23
CA GLU A 41 18.01 -9.63 5.46
C GLU A 41 17.30 -9.26 4.16
N ILE A 42 15.96 -9.31 4.20
CA ILE A 42 15.08 -8.90 3.12
C ILE A 42 14.28 -7.71 3.61
N ARG A 43 14.31 -6.62 2.86
CA ARG A 43 13.61 -5.39 3.17
C ARG A 43 12.38 -5.23 2.29
N ILE A 44 11.22 -5.13 2.93
CA ILE A 44 9.94 -4.96 2.29
C ILE A 44 9.41 -3.58 2.64
N ALA A 45 9.09 -2.77 1.65
CA ALA A 45 8.34 -1.53 1.87
C ALA A 45 6.85 -1.81 1.71
N GLN A 46 6.07 -1.49 2.72
CA GLN A 46 4.61 -1.59 2.66
C GLN A 46 3.98 -0.21 2.53
N LEU A 47 3.05 -0.09 1.61
CA LEU A 47 2.17 1.06 1.42
C LEU A 47 0.72 0.60 1.54
N THR A 48 -0.13 1.36 2.21
CA THR A 48 -1.56 1.05 2.37
C THR A 48 -2.38 2.32 2.48
N ASP A 49 -3.67 2.25 2.18
CA ASP A 49 -4.66 3.30 2.45
C ASP A 49 -4.29 4.69 1.89
N LEU A 50 -3.76 4.75 0.68
CA LEU A 50 -3.35 6.01 0.07
C LEU A 50 -4.52 6.85 -0.44
N HIS A 51 -5.63 6.23 -0.84
CA HIS A 51 -6.89 6.89 -1.24
C HIS A 51 -6.67 8.09 -2.17
N ASN A 52 -5.90 7.92 -3.24
CA ASN A 52 -5.50 9.00 -4.17
C ASN A 52 -4.70 10.15 -3.53
N SER A 53 -4.09 9.95 -2.36
CA SER A 53 -3.24 10.96 -1.74
C SER A 53 -2.03 11.28 -2.63
N ILE A 54 -1.63 12.56 -2.65
CA ILE A 54 -0.53 13.06 -3.47
C ILE A 54 0.54 13.64 -2.55
N PHE A 55 1.76 13.11 -2.64
CA PHE A 55 2.91 13.56 -1.87
C PHE A 55 3.96 14.22 -2.79
N GLY A 56 3.76 15.51 -3.02
CA GLY A 56 4.53 16.29 -4.01
C GLY A 56 4.02 16.05 -5.43
N GLU A 57 4.68 16.67 -6.40
CA GLU A 57 4.32 16.49 -7.81
C GLU A 57 4.45 15.02 -8.23
N ASP A 58 3.40 14.42 -8.77
CA ASP A 58 3.37 13.02 -9.22
C ASP A 58 3.88 12.02 -8.17
N ASN A 59 3.62 12.27 -6.90
CA ASN A 59 4.09 11.44 -5.79
C ASN A 59 5.62 11.31 -5.65
N LYS A 60 6.40 12.21 -6.24
CA LYS A 60 7.88 12.17 -6.22
C LYS A 60 8.46 12.09 -4.82
N ARG A 61 7.82 12.75 -3.82
CA ARG A 61 8.27 12.69 -2.43
C ARG A 61 8.09 11.30 -1.82
N LEU A 62 6.95 10.64 -2.09
CA LEU A 62 6.68 9.27 -1.61
C LEU A 62 7.61 8.28 -2.32
N ILE A 63 7.71 8.35 -3.65
CA ILE A 63 8.59 7.49 -4.45
C ILE A 63 10.03 7.58 -3.94
N LYS A 64 10.53 8.82 -3.75
CA LYS A 64 11.88 9.03 -3.21
C LYS A 64 12.03 8.47 -1.79
N LYS A 65 11.05 8.71 -0.91
CA LYS A 65 11.07 8.21 0.47
C LYS A 65 11.16 6.69 0.52
N VAL A 66 10.41 6.00 -0.35
CA VAL A 66 10.45 4.54 -0.47
C VAL A 66 11.81 4.08 -1.04
N ALA A 67 12.27 4.69 -2.12
CA ALA A 67 13.56 4.35 -2.74
C ALA A 67 14.74 4.53 -1.78
N ASP A 68 14.73 5.58 -0.95
CA ASP A 68 15.77 5.85 0.05
C ASP A 68 15.86 4.73 1.12
N GLN A 69 14.82 3.90 1.28
CA GLN A 69 14.84 2.72 2.16
C GLN A 69 15.54 1.51 1.52
N ASN A 70 15.87 1.55 0.24
CA ASN A 70 16.46 0.45 -0.54
C ASN A 70 15.69 -0.88 -0.35
N PRO A 71 14.37 -0.92 -0.60
CA PRO A 71 13.59 -2.15 -0.44
C PRO A 71 13.97 -3.16 -1.52
N ASP A 72 13.85 -4.44 -1.18
CA ASP A 72 14.02 -5.56 -2.11
C ASP A 72 12.71 -5.82 -2.89
N MET A 73 11.58 -5.44 -2.30
CA MET A 73 10.25 -5.42 -2.94
C MET A 73 9.33 -4.42 -2.24
N ILE A 74 8.28 -4.02 -2.93
CA ILE A 74 7.22 -3.13 -2.43
C ILE A 74 5.91 -3.88 -2.44
N CYS A 75 5.17 -3.84 -1.33
CA CYS A 75 3.83 -4.38 -1.20
C CYS A 75 2.85 -3.22 -1.01
N ILE A 76 1.87 -3.11 -1.89
CA ILE A 76 0.73 -2.21 -1.75
C ILE A 76 -0.45 -3.05 -1.29
N THR A 77 -0.90 -2.83 -0.06
CA THR A 77 -1.89 -3.68 0.61
C THR A 77 -3.29 -3.07 0.61
N GLY A 78 -3.74 -2.65 -0.58
CA GLY A 78 -5.08 -2.15 -0.84
C GLY A 78 -5.28 -0.66 -0.59
N ASP A 79 -6.45 -0.21 -1.00
CA ASP A 79 -6.98 1.15 -0.87
C ASP A 79 -6.03 2.24 -1.41
N LEU A 80 -5.39 1.91 -2.53
CA LEU A 80 -4.55 2.84 -3.29
C LEU A 80 -5.39 3.93 -3.93
N LEU A 81 -6.60 3.55 -4.41
CA LEU A 81 -7.60 4.46 -4.99
C LEU A 81 -8.63 4.89 -3.95
N ASN A 82 -9.32 5.99 -4.27
CA ASN A 82 -10.61 6.30 -3.69
C ASN A 82 -11.70 5.86 -4.68
N MET A 83 -12.63 5.01 -4.25
CA MET A 83 -13.65 4.42 -5.12
C MET A 83 -14.57 5.45 -5.79
N ASP A 84 -14.72 6.64 -5.21
CA ASP A 84 -15.59 7.72 -5.67
C ASP A 84 -14.87 8.79 -6.52
N ILE A 85 -13.55 8.65 -6.71
CA ILE A 85 -12.75 9.65 -7.44
C ILE A 85 -12.31 9.07 -8.79
N ASN A 86 -12.81 9.65 -9.88
CA ASN A 86 -12.41 9.28 -11.25
C ASN A 86 -11.03 9.83 -11.59
N ASN A 87 -9.99 9.33 -10.92
CA ASN A 87 -8.61 9.68 -11.21
C ASN A 87 -7.65 8.53 -10.90
N VAL A 88 -7.66 7.52 -11.73
CA VAL A 88 -6.74 6.37 -11.64
C VAL A 88 -5.28 6.77 -11.90
N ASN A 89 -5.03 7.87 -12.62
CA ASN A 89 -3.69 8.26 -13.02
C ASN A 89 -2.76 8.54 -11.83
N ILE A 90 -3.29 8.99 -10.70
CA ILE A 90 -2.50 9.18 -9.47
C ILE A 90 -1.85 7.86 -9.04
N ALA A 91 -2.62 6.78 -9.03
CA ALA A 91 -2.15 5.44 -8.71
C ALA A 91 -1.17 4.92 -9.77
N LEU A 92 -1.49 5.08 -11.06
CA LEU A 92 -0.64 4.61 -12.16
C LEU A 92 0.73 5.30 -12.16
N ASN A 93 0.77 6.61 -11.94
CA ASN A 93 2.02 7.37 -11.83
C ASN A 93 2.86 6.90 -10.64
N LEU A 94 2.22 6.64 -9.50
CA LEU A 94 2.90 6.12 -8.32
C LEU A 94 3.49 4.73 -8.59
N ILE A 95 2.68 3.80 -9.09
CA ILE A 95 3.12 2.43 -9.44
C ILE A 95 4.30 2.49 -10.41
N SER A 96 4.17 3.26 -11.50
CA SER A 96 5.22 3.41 -12.49
C SER A 96 6.49 4.02 -11.93
N GLY A 97 6.38 4.91 -10.95
CA GLY A 97 7.52 5.48 -10.25
C GLY A 97 8.23 4.47 -9.34
N LEU A 98 7.47 3.69 -8.58
CA LEU A 98 7.96 2.70 -7.63
C LEU A 98 8.60 1.50 -8.35
N SER A 99 7.99 1.01 -9.43
CA SER A 99 8.45 -0.16 -10.18
C SER A 99 9.82 0.01 -10.84
N LYS A 100 10.33 1.25 -10.92
CA LYS A 100 11.69 1.52 -11.41
C LYS A 100 12.79 1.09 -10.45
N SER A 101 12.48 0.90 -9.18
CA SER A 101 13.48 0.57 -8.15
C SER A 101 13.50 -0.92 -7.79
N CYS A 102 12.35 -1.55 -7.65
CA CYS A 102 12.24 -2.97 -7.33
C CYS A 102 10.83 -3.49 -7.68
N PRO A 103 10.57 -4.81 -7.61
CA PRO A 103 9.25 -5.39 -7.86
C PRO A 103 8.17 -4.80 -6.96
N VAL A 104 7.00 -4.49 -7.54
CA VAL A 104 5.82 -3.97 -6.85
C VAL A 104 4.71 -5.01 -6.92
N PHE A 105 4.18 -5.39 -5.77
CA PHE A 105 3.04 -6.30 -5.62
C PHE A 105 1.87 -5.55 -5.03
N ILE A 106 0.67 -5.80 -5.58
CA ILE A 106 -0.57 -5.17 -5.13
C ILE A 106 -1.55 -6.27 -4.73
N SER A 107 -2.05 -6.21 -3.51
CA SER A 107 -3.29 -6.87 -3.11
C SER A 107 -4.40 -5.82 -3.13
N LEU A 108 -5.60 -6.22 -3.54
CA LEU A 108 -6.72 -5.28 -3.70
C LEU A 108 -7.38 -4.98 -2.36
N GLY A 109 -7.79 -3.73 -2.17
CA GLY A 109 -8.63 -3.30 -1.06
C GLY A 109 -10.09 -3.14 -1.46
N ASN A 110 -10.94 -2.75 -0.51
CA ASN A 110 -12.36 -2.55 -0.79
C ASN A 110 -12.62 -1.36 -1.75
N HIS A 111 -11.72 -0.39 -1.82
CA HIS A 111 -11.84 0.71 -2.76
C HIS A 111 -11.56 0.29 -4.20
N GLU A 112 -10.61 -0.60 -4.44
CA GLU A 112 -10.39 -1.19 -5.76
C GLU A 112 -11.54 -2.09 -6.19
N MET A 113 -12.02 -2.95 -5.27
CA MET A 113 -13.13 -3.88 -5.54
C MET A 113 -14.44 -3.16 -5.88
N ASN A 114 -14.67 -1.97 -5.33
CA ASN A 114 -15.87 -1.16 -5.52
C ASN A 114 -15.62 0.09 -6.38
N TYR A 115 -14.55 0.12 -7.17
CA TYR A 115 -14.21 1.27 -7.99
C TYR A 115 -15.27 1.52 -9.07
N ARG A 116 -15.86 2.73 -9.08
CA ARG A 116 -17.06 3.04 -9.87
C ARG A 116 -16.79 3.39 -11.33
N TYR A 117 -15.55 3.60 -11.73
CA TYR A 117 -15.19 4.18 -13.02
C TYR A 117 -14.51 3.22 -13.98
N SER A 118 -14.36 1.95 -13.59
CA SER A 118 -13.86 0.88 -14.43
C SER A 118 -14.26 -0.46 -13.82
N ASP A 119 -14.38 -1.52 -14.63
CA ASP A 119 -14.48 -2.85 -14.06
C ASP A 119 -13.13 -3.29 -13.46
N LEU A 120 -13.20 -4.28 -12.56
CA LEU A 120 -12.04 -4.73 -11.80
C LEU A 120 -10.92 -5.27 -12.71
N ASN A 121 -11.27 -6.02 -13.75
CA ASN A 121 -10.26 -6.62 -14.65
C ASN A 121 -9.54 -5.52 -15.47
N GLU A 122 -10.26 -4.49 -15.87
CA GLU A 122 -9.66 -3.33 -16.54
C GLU A 122 -8.72 -2.58 -15.59
N LEU A 123 -9.11 -2.41 -14.34
CA LEU A 123 -8.30 -1.76 -13.32
C LEU A 123 -7.00 -2.55 -13.05
N ILE A 124 -7.11 -3.87 -12.87
CA ILE A 124 -5.96 -4.77 -12.70
C ILE A 124 -4.99 -4.61 -13.88
N LYS A 125 -5.48 -4.70 -15.11
CA LYS A 125 -4.66 -4.52 -16.32
C LYS A 125 -3.93 -3.18 -16.34
N LYS A 126 -4.58 -2.09 -15.92
CA LYS A 126 -3.92 -0.78 -15.82
C LYS A 126 -2.79 -0.77 -14.81
N PHE A 127 -2.98 -1.41 -13.64
CA PHE A 127 -1.92 -1.53 -12.62
C PHE A 127 -0.75 -2.35 -13.13
N GLU A 128 -1.01 -3.46 -13.82
CA GLU A 128 0.03 -4.31 -14.42
C GLU A 128 0.80 -3.58 -15.53
N GLN A 129 0.11 -2.83 -16.38
CA GLN A 129 0.73 -1.98 -17.41
C GLN A 129 1.60 -0.87 -16.80
N ALA A 130 1.26 -0.42 -15.60
CA ALA A 130 2.08 0.54 -14.86
C ALA A 130 3.31 -0.10 -14.18
N GLY A 131 3.43 -1.42 -14.19
CA GLY A 131 4.60 -2.16 -13.72
C GLY A 131 4.43 -2.89 -12.38
N ALA A 132 3.21 -3.07 -11.88
CA ALA A 132 2.94 -3.90 -10.72
C ALA A 132 2.57 -5.33 -11.12
N THR A 133 2.69 -6.25 -10.17
CA THR A 133 2.03 -7.56 -10.19
C THR A 133 0.85 -7.49 -9.25
N VAL A 134 -0.37 -7.69 -9.76
CA VAL A 134 -1.57 -7.71 -8.94
C VAL A 134 -1.85 -9.15 -8.52
N LEU A 135 -1.97 -9.38 -7.22
CA LEU A 135 -2.28 -10.67 -6.63
C LEU A 135 -3.72 -10.62 -6.09
N ASN A 136 -4.64 -11.23 -6.82
CA ASN A 136 -6.05 -11.32 -6.45
C ASN A 136 -6.42 -12.78 -6.20
N PHE A 137 -6.35 -13.25 -4.96
CA PHE A 137 -6.39 -14.66 -4.57
C PHE A 137 -5.34 -15.52 -5.28
N GLU A 138 -4.19 -14.91 -5.55
CA GLU A 138 -3.07 -15.52 -6.21
C GLU A 138 -1.80 -15.41 -5.37
N PHE A 139 -0.84 -16.29 -5.61
CA PHE A 139 0.48 -16.24 -4.99
C PHE A 139 1.58 -16.53 -5.99
N GLN A 140 2.77 -16.09 -5.65
CA GLN A 140 3.96 -16.34 -6.47
C GLN A 140 5.20 -16.50 -5.57
N ASP A 141 6.10 -17.38 -5.99
CA ASP A 141 7.39 -17.57 -5.35
C ASP A 141 8.43 -16.65 -6.00
N LEU A 142 9.15 -15.91 -5.16
CA LEU A 142 10.16 -14.95 -5.56
C LEU A 142 11.53 -15.38 -5.06
N LYS A 143 12.56 -15.21 -5.87
CA LYS A 143 13.94 -15.33 -5.44
C LYS A 143 14.53 -13.96 -5.15
N ILE A 144 14.81 -13.70 -3.86
CA ILE A 144 15.38 -12.44 -3.38
C ILE A 144 16.63 -12.77 -2.58
N LYS A 145 17.79 -12.27 -3.00
CA LYS A 145 19.09 -12.47 -2.31
C LYS A 145 19.43 -13.93 -1.97
N GLY A 146 18.99 -14.86 -2.83
CA GLY A 146 19.19 -16.29 -2.63
C GLY A 146 18.13 -17.02 -1.83
N GLU A 147 17.23 -16.29 -1.19
CA GLU A 147 16.08 -16.84 -0.48
C GLU A 147 14.89 -17.00 -1.42
N THR A 148 14.01 -17.96 -1.12
CA THR A 148 12.71 -18.09 -1.80
C THR A 148 11.61 -17.61 -0.87
N ILE A 149 10.91 -16.57 -1.28
CA ILE A 149 9.79 -15.96 -0.54
C ILE A 149 8.51 -16.19 -1.32
N ARG A 150 7.49 -16.75 -0.68
CA ARG A 150 6.15 -16.82 -1.23
C ARG A 150 5.38 -15.57 -0.82
N ILE A 151 4.84 -14.86 -1.82
CA ILE A 151 3.97 -13.70 -1.62
C ILE A 151 2.60 -14.01 -2.19
N GLY A 152 1.55 -13.68 -1.45
CA GLY A 152 0.16 -13.85 -1.88
C GLY A 152 -0.66 -12.61 -1.60
N GLY A 153 -1.66 -12.38 -2.43
CA GLY A 153 -2.65 -11.32 -2.26
C GLY A 153 -4.01 -11.90 -1.88
N LEU A 154 -4.51 -11.50 -0.74
CA LEU A 154 -5.81 -11.86 -0.22
C LEU A 154 -6.62 -10.60 0.05
N TYR A 155 -7.89 -10.60 -0.32
CA TYR A 155 -8.82 -9.55 0.06
C TYR A 155 -9.30 -9.79 1.50
N GLY A 156 -8.77 -9.01 2.45
CA GLY A 156 -8.88 -9.31 3.88
C GLY A 156 -10.11 -8.76 4.60
N TYR A 157 -11.10 -8.18 3.89
CA TYR A 157 -12.28 -7.60 4.56
C TYR A 157 -13.10 -8.65 5.35
N ASN A 158 -13.08 -9.88 4.90
CA ASN A 158 -13.85 -10.98 5.52
C ASN A 158 -13.09 -11.68 6.67
N LEU A 159 -11.79 -11.52 6.81
CA LEU A 159 -11.02 -12.12 7.92
C LEU A 159 -11.36 -11.52 9.29
N GLN A 160 -12.01 -10.35 9.34
CA GLN A 160 -12.36 -9.68 10.60
C GLN A 160 -13.67 -10.17 11.23
N THR A 161 -14.52 -10.84 10.47
CA THR A 161 -15.77 -11.39 10.97
C THR A 161 -15.61 -12.88 11.30
N ALA A 162 -14.99 -13.17 12.43
CA ALA A 162 -14.77 -14.53 12.93
C ALA A 162 -16.06 -15.40 13.10
N ASN A 163 -17.22 -14.90 12.70
CA ASN A 163 -18.53 -15.56 12.77
C ASN A 163 -19.24 -15.70 11.41
N GLU A 164 -18.69 -15.17 10.33
CA GLU A 164 -19.23 -15.40 8.99
C GLU A 164 -18.27 -16.34 8.25
N ALA A 165 -18.83 -17.37 7.61
CA ALA A 165 -18.05 -18.39 6.91
C ALA A 165 -17.03 -17.71 5.96
N CYS A 166 -15.74 -18.06 6.09
CA CYS A 166 -14.74 -17.77 5.07
C CYS A 166 -15.34 -18.18 3.72
N HIS A 167 -15.23 -17.31 2.71
CA HIS A 167 -15.60 -17.69 1.36
C HIS A 167 -14.74 -18.89 0.93
N ASP A 168 -15.32 -19.83 0.20
CA ASP A 168 -14.63 -21.06 -0.24
C ASP A 168 -13.29 -20.72 -0.94
N ASP A 169 -13.24 -19.61 -1.70
CA ASP A 169 -12.04 -19.12 -2.39
C ASP A 169 -10.89 -18.74 -1.44
N GLU A 170 -11.21 -18.19 -0.25
CA GLU A 170 -10.20 -17.83 0.77
C GLU A 170 -9.60 -19.09 1.41
N VAL A 171 -10.45 -20.07 1.70
CA VAL A 171 -10.02 -21.35 2.27
C VAL A 171 -9.15 -22.10 1.28
N GLU A 172 -9.54 -22.14 0.01
CA GLU A 172 -8.76 -22.75 -1.06
C GLU A 172 -7.42 -22.04 -1.25
N PHE A 173 -7.43 -20.71 -1.29
CA PHE A 173 -6.19 -19.91 -1.39
C PHE A 173 -5.24 -20.22 -0.23
N LEU A 174 -5.71 -20.17 1.03
CA LEU A 174 -4.85 -20.41 2.20
C LEU A 174 -4.30 -21.84 2.23
N SER A 175 -5.11 -22.82 1.82
CA SER A 175 -4.67 -24.22 1.70
C SER A 175 -3.55 -24.37 0.67
N ASN A 176 -3.71 -23.76 -0.49
CA ASN A 176 -2.70 -23.80 -1.58
C ASN A 176 -1.46 -22.98 -1.26
N PHE A 177 -1.60 -21.88 -0.51
CA PHE A 177 -0.48 -21.01 -0.11
C PHE A 177 0.48 -21.71 0.86
N GLN A 178 -0.01 -22.59 1.70
CA GLN A 178 0.80 -23.29 2.72
C GLN A 178 1.57 -24.50 2.16
N ASN A 179 1.13 -25.08 1.05
CA ASN A 179 1.73 -26.23 0.36
C ASN A 179 2.74 -25.76 -0.71
#